data_4aee4837b8b30d4f9dd2c3f96cae6110
#
_entry.id   4aee4837b8b30d4f9dd2c3f96cae6110
#
_cell.length_a   1.000
_cell.length_b   1.000
_cell.length_c   1.000
_cell.angle_alpha   90.00
_cell.angle_beta   90.00
_cell.angle_gamma   90.00
#
_symmetry.space_group_name_H-M   'P 1'
#
loop_
_entity.id
_entity.type
_entity.pdbx_description
1 polymer ?
#
loop_
_entity_poly.entity_id
_entity_poly.type
_entity_poly.pdbx_seq_one_letter_code
_entity_poly.pdbx_strand_id
1 'polypeptide(L)'
;MKLIKTEDAVGCVLCHDITQIIPGVVKDAVFRKGHVVTKDDIPVLLSVGKEHLYVWEKQEGMLHEDEAAEILRSVCQNAQMDASKPKEGKIELTAQCDGVLKVDKEKLCRINAMGQMCISSRHGNFPVKKGDKIAGMRVIPLVVEEEKMKQVKETAGEMPVFALLPFQKKKAAIVTTGSEVYHGRIQDKFTPVVRQKLEEYGVEVLGNTICNDEPDMVTEAVNDWIKKGAQMVVCTGGMSVDPDDKTPLAIRNASDEVITYGAPVLPGAMFMLAYKGEIPIMGLPGCVMYARRTIFDLVLPRLVAGERLQDQDFYRLGEGGLCLSCEVCTFPNCGFGKG
;
A
#
# COMPACT_ATOMS: atom_id res chain seq x y z
N MET A 1 -21.33 27.75 16.91
CA MET A 1 -21.24 28.64 15.72
C MET A 1 -22.58 29.28 15.43
N LYS A 2 -22.55 30.53 14.99
CA LYS A 2 -23.75 31.28 14.63
C LYS A 2 -23.68 31.62 13.15
N LEU A 3 -24.79 31.39 12.44
CA LEU A 3 -24.97 31.88 11.09
C LEU A 3 -25.45 33.34 11.18
N ILE A 4 -24.73 34.24 10.53
CA ILE A 4 -25.11 35.68 10.48
C ILE A 4 -25.06 36.15 9.03
N LYS A 5 -25.75 37.25 8.73
CA LYS A 5 -25.61 37.93 7.45
C LYS A 5 -24.22 38.55 7.35
N THR A 6 -23.64 38.54 6.16
CA THR A 6 -22.31 39.10 5.93
C THR A 6 -22.21 40.56 6.35
N GLU A 7 -23.24 41.33 6.11
CA GLU A 7 -23.34 42.76 6.48
C GLU A 7 -23.24 42.98 8.01
N ASP A 8 -23.70 42.00 8.81
CA ASP A 8 -23.66 42.03 10.27
C ASP A 8 -22.39 41.43 10.87
N ALA A 9 -21.45 40.96 10.03
CA ALA A 9 -20.31 40.20 10.48
C ALA A 9 -19.10 41.03 10.95
N VAL A 10 -19.16 42.36 10.86
CA VAL A 10 -18.05 43.24 11.27
C VAL A 10 -17.64 42.96 12.72
N GLY A 11 -16.35 42.69 12.96
CA GLY A 11 -15.79 42.34 14.27
C GLY A 11 -15.89 40.85 14.63
N CYS A 12 -16.57 40.04 13.83
CA CYS A 12 -16.65 38.60 14.03
C CYS A 12 -15.43 37.89 13.44
N VAL A 13 -15.13 36.68 13.97
CA VAL A 13 -14.00 35.84 13.52
C VAL A 13 -14.54 34.79 12.56
N LEU A 14 -13.92 34.66 11.39
CA LEU A 14 -14.25 33.63 10.41
C LEU A 14 -13.90 32.23 10.92
N CYS A 15 -14.81 31.28 10.78
CA CYS A 15 -14.67 29.90 11.21
C CYS A 15 -13.90 29.03 10.21
N HIS A 16 -13.84 29.45 8.94
CA HIS A 16 -13.22 28.70 7.83
C HIS A 16 -12.64 29.66 6.80
N ASP A 17 -11.81 29.10 5.91
CA ASP A 17 -11.28 29.86 4.78
C ASP A 17 -12.39 30.25 3.79
N ILE A 18 -12.39 31.48 3.32
CA ILE A 18 -13.26 31.94 2.23
C ILE A 18 -12.47 31.87 0.93
N THR A 19 -12.77 30.90 0.10
CA THR A 19 -12.07 30.64 -1.16
C THR A 19 -12.72 31.41 -2.31
N GLN A 20 -11.91 32.05 -3.14
CA GLN A 20 -12.29 32.60 -4.44
C GLN A 20 -11.83 31.62 -5.54
N ILE A 21 -12.75 31.35 -6.47
CA ILE A 21 -12.46 30.52 -7.65
C ILE A 21 -12.75 31.37 -8.89
N ILE A 22 -11.69 31.72 -9.62
CA ILE A 22 -11.80 32.33 -10.95
C ILE A 22 -11.16 31.32 -11.91
N PRO A 23 -11.95 30.68 -12.79
CA PRO A 23 -11.44 29.66 -13.70
C PRO A 23 -10.22 30.16 -14.52
N GLY A 24 -9.12 29.42 -14.46
CA GLY A 24 -7.88 29.76 -15.16
C GLY A 24 -7.01 30.84 -14.52
N VAL A 25 -7.44 31.51 -13.44
CA VAL A 25 -6.76 32.64 -12.81
C VAL A 25 -6.42 32.39 -11.34
N VAL A 26 -7.41 32.11 -10.49
CA VAL A 26 -7.23 31.99 -9.04
C VAL A 26 -8.11 30.88 -8.47
N LYS A 27 -7.49 30.06 -7.61
CA LYS A 27 -8.17 29.18 -6.65
C LYS A 27 -7.43 29.25 -5.32
N ASP A 28 -7.69 30.30 -4.53
CA ASP A 28 -7.04 30.47 -3.22
C ASP A 28 -8.02 31.17 -2.25
N ALA A 29 -7.67 31.11 -0.95
CA ALA A 29 -8.42 31.79 0.09
C ALA A 29 -8.23 33.30 0.02
N VAL A 30 -9.34 34.02 -0.14
CA VAL A 30 -9.36 35.50 -0.03
C VAL A 30 -9.24 35.90 1.45
N PHE A 31 -9.94 35.19 2.32
CA PHE A 31 -9.81 35.32 3.75
C PHE A 31 -9.56 33.95 4.37
N ARG A 32 -8.67 33.93 5.36
CA ARG A 32 -8.35 32.69 6.07
C ARG A 32 -9.16 32.59 7.37
N LYS A 33 -9.37 31.37 7.82
CA LYS A 33 -9.90 31.07 9.15
C LYS A 33 -9.15 31.88 10.20
N GLY A 34 -9.91 32.43 11.14
CA GLY A 34 -9.35 33.31 12.18
C GLY A 34 -9.26 34.79 11.77
N HIS A 35 -9.58 35.15 10.53
CA HIS A 35 -9.66 36.55 10.10
C HIS A 35 -10.80 37.26 10.81
N VAL A 36 -10.53 38.42 11.36
CA VAL A 36 -11.55 39.31 11.96
C VAL A 36 -12.13 40.17 10.85
N VAL A 37 -13.43 39.99 10.58
CA VAL A 37 -14.11 40.70 9.49
C VAL A 37 -14.15 42.23 9.77
N THR A 38 -13.67 42.99 8.80
CA THR A 38 -13.71 44.46 8.81
C THR A 38 -14.81 44.98 7.89
N LYS A 39 -15.10 46.28 7.96
CA LYS A 39 -16.09 46.92 7.06
C LYS A 39 -15.67 46.82 5.60
N ASP A 40 -14.36 46.87 5.32
CA ASP A 40 -13.80 46.82 3.96
C ASP A 40 -13.87 45.42 3.36
N ASP A 41 -14.02 44.39 4.19
CA ASP A 41 -14.13 42.97 3.74
C ASP A 41 -15.54 42.63 3.24
N ILE A 42 -16.57 43.38 3.68
CA ILE A 42 -17.97 43.08 3.34
C ILE A 42 -18.19 43.07 1.81
N PRO A 43 -17.77 44.08 1.04
CA PRO A 43 -17.93 44.05 -0.41
C PRO A 43 -17.22 42.88 -1.07
N VAL A 44 -16.04 42.50 -0.56
CA VAL A 44 -15.27 41.39 -1.07
C VAL A 44 -15.96 40.04 -0.78
N LEU A 45 -16.44 39.84 0.43
CA LEU A 45 -17.20 38.66 0.85
C LEU A 45 -18.46 38.47 -0.01
N LEU A 46 -19.22 39.55 -0.23
CA LEU A 46 -20.39 39.51 -1.08
C LEU A 46 -20.04 39.23 -2.54
N SER A 47 -18.92 39.77 -3.06
CA SER A 47 -18.45 39.53 -4.44
C SER A 47 -18.08 38.09 -4.71
N VAL A 48 -17.66 37.32 -3.69
CA VAL A 48 -17.38 35.88 -3.78
C VAL A 48 -18.60 35.01 -3.40
N GLY A 49 -19.81 35.62 -3.36
CA GLY A 49 -21.06 34.93 -3.17
C GLY A 49 -21.39 34.54 -1.70
N LYS A 50 -20.80 35.25 -0.73
CA LYS A 50 -21.02 34.97 0.69
C LYS A 50 -22.03 35.92 1.28
N GLU A 51 -23.30 35.62 1.10
CA GLU A 51 -24.42 36.34 1.71
C GLU A 51 -24.53 36.13 3.23
N HIS A 52 -24.07 34.97 3.71
CA HIS A 52 -24.06 34.56 5.09
C HIS A 52 -22.71 33.97 5.49
N LEU A 53 -22.31 34.18 6.73
CA LEU A 53 -21.07 33.69 7.31
C LEU A 53 -21.33 32.87 8.57
N TYR A 54 -20.55 31.82 8.76
CA TYR A 54 -20.44 31.17 10.06
C TYR A 54 -19.39 31.89 10.89
N VAL A 55 -19.79 32.43 12.03
CA VAL A 55 -18.87 33.06 13.00
C VAL A 55 -18.66 32.16 14.21
N TRP A 56 -17.49 32.28 14.80
CA TRP A 56 -17.07 31.39 15.88
C TRP A 56 -17.83 31.67 17.17
N GLU A 57 -18.61 30.71 17.63
CA GLU A 57 -19.01 30.52 19.00
C GLU A 57 -18.67 29.08 19.37
N LYS A 58 -17.72 28.89 20.29
CA LYS A 58 -17.37 27.55 20.77
C LYS A 58 -18.57 26.99 21.52
N GLN A 59 -19.13 25.89 21.01
CA GLN A 59 -20.16 25.11 21.70
C GLN A 59 -19.48 23.97 22.46
N GLU A 60 -19.85 23.74 23.70
CA GLU A 60 -19.39 22.63 24.52
C GLU A 60 -19.79 21.28 23.84
N GLY A 61 -18.90 20.29 23.83
CA GLY A 61 -19.14 19.00 23.17
C GLY A 61 -19.04 18.97 21.65
N MET A 62 -18.61 20.09 21.01
CA MET A 62 -18.43 20.18 19.55
C MET A 62 -16.96 20.49 19.20
N LEU A 63 -16.45 19.80 18.19
CA LEU A 63 -15.13 20.00 17.61
C LEU A 63 -15.23 20.71 16.26
N HIS A 64 -14.30 21.60 15.98
CA HIS A 64 -14.14 22.15 14.64
C HIS A 64 -13.61 21.08 13.67
N GLU A 65 -13.94 21.21 12.36
CA GLU A 65 -13.53 20.26 11.32
C GLU A 65 -12.04 19.95 11.33
N ASP A 66 -11.16 20.95 11.59
CA ASP A 66 -9.71 20.74 11.63
C ASP A 66 -9.28 19.97 12.89
N GLU A 67 -9.93 20.20 14.06
CA GLU A 67 -9.65 19.44 15.28
C GLU A 67 -10.09 17.97 15.09
N ALA A 68 -11.24 17.76 14.47
CA ALA A 68 -11.74 16.44 14.16
C ALA A 68 -10.89 15.73 13.07
N ALA A 69 -10.38 16.46 12.07
CA ALA A 69 -9.45 15.92 11.07
C ALA A 69 -8.13 15.44 11.70
N GLU A 70 -7.60 16.13 12.72
CA GLU A 70 -6.44 15.68 13.49
C GLU A 70 -6.72 14.37 14.25
N ILE A 71 -7.94 14.18 14.75
CA ILE A 71 -8.34 12.90 15.36
C ILE A 71 -8.36 11.80 14.29
N LEU A 72 -8.94 12.04 13.12
CA LEU A 72 -8.89 11.08 12.00
C LEU A 72 -7.44 10.74 11.64
N ARG A 73 -6.55 11.74 11.54
CA ARG A 73 -5.14 11.52 11.29
C ARG A 73 -4.53 10.60 12.33
N SER A 74 -4.77 10.85 13.61
CA SER A 74 -4.17 10.10 14.71
C SER A 74 -4.55 8.61 14.71
N VAL A 75 -5.73 8.25 14.22
CA VAL A 75 -6.18 6.86 14.11
C VAL A 75 -5.82 6.22 12.76
N CYS A 76 -5.38 7.02 11.78
CA CYS A 76 -5.12 6.53 10.43
C CYS A 76 -3.66 6.25 10.14
N GLN A 77 -2.69 6.95 10.75
CA GLN A 77 -1.29 6.87 10.34
C GLN A 77 -0.38 6.14 11.34
N ASN A 78 0.67 5.50 10.80
CA ASN A 78 1.83 5.07 11.59
C ASN A 78 3.02 6.04 11.41
N ALA A 79 4.14 5.76 12.09
CA ALA A 79 5.33 6.61 12.11
C ALA A 79 6.02 6.79 10.73
N GLN A 80 5.71 5.95 9.75
CA GLN A 80 6.34 5.97 8.42
C GLN A 80 5.57 6.84 7.41
N MET A 81 4.68 7.70 7.88
CA MET A 81 3.84 8.56 7.05
C MET A 81 3.96 10.01 7.48
N ASP A 82 4.00 10.93 6.50
CA ASP A 82 3.84 12.36 6.72
C ASP A 82 2.41 12.77 6.51
N ALA A 83 1.94 13.72 7.30
CA ALA A 83 0.60 14.30 7.16
C ALA A 83 0.70 15.78 6.75
N SER A 84 -0.17 16.22 5.86
CA SER A 84 -0.36 17.64 5.61
C SER A 84 -0.95 18.34 6.85
N LYS A 85 -0.80 19.65 6.94
CA LYS A 85 -1.57 20.43 7.90
C LYS A 85 -3.07 20.35 7.54
N PRO A 86 -3.97 20.38 8.55
CA PRO A 86 -5.39 20.46 8.29
C PRO A 86 -5.72 21.70 7.46
N LYS A 87 -6.58 21.53 6.48
CA LYS A 87 -7.14 22.64 5.70
C LYS A 87 -8.57 22.29 5.31
N GLU A 88 -9.54 23.09 5.75
CA GLU A 88 -10.98 22.84 5.51
C GLU A 88 -11.39 21.41 5.91
N GLY A 89 -10.96 20.97 7.09
CA GLY A 89 -11.22 19.62 7.60
C GLY A 89 -10.54 18.49 6.87
N LYS A 90 -9.60 18.78 5.94
CA LYS A 90 -8.88 17.80 5.10
C LYS A 90 -7.43 17.64 5.52
N ILE A 91 -6.98 16.38 5.59
CA ILE A 91 -5.57 15.99 5.76
C ILE A 91 -5.23 14.93 4.71
N GLU A 92 -4.04 14.98 4.15
CA GLU A 92 -3.48 14.00 3.23
C GLU A 92 -2.26 13.33 3.86
N LEU A 93 -2.12 12.01 3.66
CA LEU A 93 -0.98 11.23 4.09
C LEU A 93 -0.08 10.89 2.91
N THR A 94 1.23 11.03 3.10
CA THR A 94 2.27 10.67 2.14
C THR A 94 3.27 9.69 2.75
N ALA A 95 3.89 8.85 1.92
CA ALA A 95 4.89 7.90 2.37
C ALA A 95 6.22 8.59 2.68
N GLN A 96 6.82 8.32 3.84
CA GLN A 96 8.17 8.80 4.21
C GLN A 96 9.29 7.93 3.60
N CYS A 97 8.98 6.70 3.22
CA CYS A 97 9.94 5.74 2.67
C CYS A 97 9.28 4.83 1.63
N ASP A 98 10.11 4.12 0.89
CA ASP A 98 9.65 3.02 0.04
C ASP A 98 9.22 1.85 0.92
N GLY A 99 8.10 1.21 0.58
CA GLY A 99 7.55 0.12 1.39
C GLY A 99 6.23 -0.41 0.86
N VAL A 100 5.55 -1.20 1.67
CA VAL A 100 4.22 -1.76 1.39
C VAL A 100 3.17 -1.06 2.25
N LEU A 101 2.15 -0.51 1.62
CA LEU A 101 0.99 0.03 2.32
C LEU A 101 0.10 -1.11 2.80
N LYS A 102 -0.23 -1.11 4.08
CA LYS A 102 -1.26 -1.98 4.69
C LYS A 102 -2.50 -1.15 4.98
N VAL A 103 -3.66 -1.73 4.73
CA VAL A 103 -4.98 -1.11 4.98
C VAL A 103 -5.84 -2.10 5.75
N ASP A 104 -6.30 -1.72 6.93
CA ASP A 104 -7.35 -2.45 7.64
C ASP A 104 -8.71 -2.09 7.00
N LYS A 105 -9.14 -2.89 6.04
CA LYS A 105 -10.36 -2.66 5.25
C LYS A 105 -11.62 -2.61 6.14
N GLU A 106 -11.67 -3.44 7.17
CA GLU A 106 -12.83 -3.52 8.07
C GLU A 106 -12.94 -2.27 8.94
N LYS A 107 -11.84 -1.83 9.56
CA LYS A 107 -11.83 -0.58 10.33
C LYS A 107 -12.15 0.62 9.45
N LEU A 108 -11.54 0.70 8.27
CA LEU A 108 -11.81 1.76 7.30
C LEU A 108 -13.29 1.83 6.95
N CYS A 109 -13.91 0.69 6.66
CA CYS A 109 -15.34 0.60 6.37
C CYS A 109 -16.20 1.05 7.56
N ARG A 110 -15.92 0.55 8.77
CA ARG A 110 -16.68 0.91 9.98
C ARG A 110 -16.61 2.38 10.32
N ILE A 111 -15.43 3.00 10.21
CA ILE A 111 -15.27 4.43 10.47
C ILE A 111 -16.04 5.25 9.42
N ASN A 112 -15.89 4.92 8.14
CA ASN A 112 -16.63 5.61 7.08
C ASN A 112 -18.15 5.46 7.22
N ALA A 113 -18.63 4.34 7.74
CA ALA A 113 -20.06 4.08 7.98
C ALA A 113 -20.68 4.97 9.07
N MET A 114 -19.88 5.59 9.94
CA MET A 114 -20.38 6.54 10.95
C MET A 114 -20.92 7.83 10.35
N GLY A 115 -20.58 8.14 9.08
CA GLY A 115 -21.00 9.36 8.39
C GLY A 115 -20.32 10.63 8.89
N GLN A 116 -20.57 11.74 8.21
CA GLN A 116 -19.98 13.06 8.47
C GLN A 116 -18.45 13.13 8.28
N MET A 117 -17.81 12.05 7.89
CA MET A 117 -16.38 11.97 7.56
C MET A 117 -16.14 11.01 6.41
N CYS A 118 -15.06 11.17 5.72
CA CYS A 118 -14.62 10.24 4.69
C CYS A 118 -13.10 10.02 4.77
N ILE A 119 -12.70 8.77 4.66
CA ILE A 119 -11.31 8.33 4.60
C ILE A 119 -11.17 7.49 3.34
N SER A 120 -10.23 7.83 2.47
CA SER A 120 -9.92 7.09 1.26
C SER A 120 -8.41 6.85 1.15
N SER A 121 -8.02 5.74 0.53
CA SER A 121 -6.63 5.35 0.39
C SER A 121 -6.36 4.67 -0.94
N ARG A 122 -5.08 4.47 -1.26
CA ARG A 122 -4.67 3.46 -2.24
C ARG A 122 -5.03 2.07 -1.72
N HIS A 123 -5.03 1.08 -2.61
CA HIS A 123 -5.17 -0.33 -2.21
C HIS A 123 -4.01 -0.77 -1.33
N GLY A 124 -4.33 -1.53 -0.27
CA GLY A 124 -3.34 -2.18 0.58
C GLY A 124 -2.61 -3.33 -0.12
N ASN A 125 -1.51 -3.79 0.48
CA ASN A 125 -0.62 -4.85 0.01
C ASN A 125 0.18 -4.52 -1.27
N PHE A 126 0.27 -3.24 -1.64
CA PHE A 126 1.03 -2.79 -2.81
C PHE A 126 2.20 -1.91 -2.43
N PRO A 127 3.28 -1.93 -3.27
CA PRO A 127 4.41 -1.06 -3.07
C PRO A 127 4.04 0.40 -3.29
N VAL A 128 4.59 1.26 -2.45
CA VAL A 128 4.59 2.71 -2.58
C VAL A 128 6.01 3.24 -2.48
N LYS A 129 6.27 4.39 -3.11
CA LYS A 129 7.55 5.09 -3.05
C LYS A 129 7.46 6.27 -2.10
N LYS A 130 8.61 6.66 -1.55
CA LYS A 130 8.74 7.90 -0.78
C LYS A 130 8.14 9.09 -1.54
N GLY A 131 7.27 9.85 -0.85
CA GLY A 131 6.55 10.98 -1.43
C GLY A 131 5.23 10.63 -2.12
N ASP A 132 4.91 9.34 -2.29
CA ASP A 132 3.61 8.93 -2.82
C ASP A 132 2.48 9.31 -1.87
N LYS A 133 1.42 9.91 -2.41
CA LYS A 133 0.16 10.10 -1.67
C LYS A 133 -0.49 8.74 -1.48
N ILE A 134 -0.79 8.39 -0.22
CA ILE A 134 -1.30 7.07 0.16
C ILE A 134 -2.74 7.10 0.65
N ALA A 135 -3.14 8.17 1.34
CA ALA A 135 -4.50 8.32 1.85
C ALA A 135 -4.88 9.80 1.99
N GLY A 136 -6.17 10.05 2.06
CA GLY A 136 -6.73 11.35 2.41
C GLY A 136 -7.97 11.18 3.27
N MET A 137 -8.18 12.10 4.19
CA MET A 137 -9.32 12.12 5.08
C MET A 137 -9.93 13.51 5.14
N ARG A 138 -11.22 13.58 5.36
CA ARG A 138 -11.96 14.83 5.48
C ARG A 138 -13.13 14.68 6.43
N VAL A 139 -13.35 15.69 7.26
CA VAL A 139 -14.59 15.90 7.99
C VAL A 139 -15.52 16.75 7.12
N ILE A 140 -16.78 16.33 6.99
CA ILE A 140 -17.74 16.96 6.05
C ILE A 140 -18.37 18.23 6.64
N PRO A 141 -18.96 18.20 7.86
CA PRO A 141 -19.52 19.39 8.47
C PRO A 141 -18.41 20.25 9.10
N LEU A 142 -18.64 21.55 9.16
CA LEU A 142 -17.74 22.50 9.80
C LEU A 142 -17.51 22.23 11.29
N VAL A 143 -18.49 21.60 11.96
CA VAL A 143 -18.39 21.10 13.33
C VAL A 143 -18.99 19.70 13.43
N VAL A 144 -18.44 18.91 14.31
CA VAL A 144 -18.85 17.54 14.59
C VAL A 144 -18.89 17.31 16.09
N GLU A 145 -19.77 16.44 16.56
CA GLU A 145 -19.86 16.06 17.98
C GLU A 145 -18.58 15.39 18.46
N GLU A 146 -18.06 15.83 19.61
CA GLU A 146 -16.88 15.25 20.24
C GLU A 146 -17.08 13.75 20.53
N GLU A 147 -18.30 13.37 20.96
CA GLU A 147 -18.63 11.98 21.24
C GLU A 147 -18.53 11.08 20.00
N LYS A 148 -18.89 11.60 18.81
CA LYS A 148 -18.67 10.86 17.55
C LYS A 148 -17.18 10.61 17.29
N MET A 149 -16.33 11.60 17.51
CA MET A 149 -14.88 11.44 17.34
C MET A 149 -14.25 10.51 18.38
N LYS A 150 -14.85 10.42 19.57
CA LYS A 150 -14.47 9.41 20.56
C LYS A 150 -14.83 7.99 20.09
N GLN A 151 -16.02 7.79 19.54
CA GLN A 151 -16.42 6.52 18.92
C GLN A 151 -15.48 6.10 17.78
N VAL A 152 -14.97 7.05 16.98
CA VAL A 152 -13.95 6.80 15.95
C VAL A 152 -12.69 6.23 16.58
N LYS A 153 -12.16 6.83 17.66
CA LYS A 153 -10.99 6.33 18.37
C LYS A 153 -11.21 4.93 18.94
N GLU A 154 -12.37 4.69 19.56
CA GLU A 154 -12.73 3.37 20.10
C GLU A 154 -12.81 2.31 18.99
N THR A 155 -13.40 2.64 17.85
CA THR A 155 -13.49 1.74 16.69
C THR A 155 -12.12 1.44 16.08
N ALA A 156 -11.23 2.43 16.02
CA ALA A 156 -9.87 2.25 15.53
C ALA A 156 -9.02 1.38 16.46
N GLY A 157 -9.23 1.50 17.80
CA GLY A 157 -8.42 0.79 18.79
C GLY A 157 -6.96 1.25 18.76
N GLU A 158 -6.05 0.37 19.21
CA GLU A 158 -4.62 0.70 19.33
C GLU A 158 -3.86 0.73 18.00
N MET A 159 -4.25 -0.13 17.06
CA MET A 159 -3.56 -0.24 15.76
C MET A 159 -4.18 0.72 14.74
N PRO A 160 -3.34 1.47 13.99
CA PRO A 160 -3.85 2.43 13.01
C PRO A 160 -4.56 1.74 11.83
N VAL A 161 -5.43 2.49 11.15
CA VAL A 161 -6.12 2.02 9.94
C VAL A 161 -5.14 1.75 8.80
N PHE A 162 -4.08 2.55 8.70
CA PHE A 162 -3.02 2.40 7.70
C PHE A 162 -1.67 2.16 8.38
N ALA A 163 -0.89 1.26 7.82
CA ALA A 163 0.51 1.08 8.17
C ALA A 163 1.37 1.02 6.91
N LEU A 164 2.44 1.78 6.87
CA LEU A 164 3.48 1.63 5.87
C LEU A 164 4.58 0.77 6.47
N LEU A 165 4.87 -0.36 5.82
CA LEU A 165 5.94 -1.28 6.19
C LEU A 165 7.14 -0.99 5.29
N PRO A 166 8.26 -0.46 5.82
CA PRO A 166 9.44 -0.15 5.02
C PRO A 166 10.05 -1.41 4.40
N PHE A 167 10.62 -1.29 3.19
CA PHE A 167 11.44 -2.35 2.65
C PHE A 167 12.69 -2.55 3.50
N GLN A 168 12.98 -3.82 3.78
CA GLN A 168 14.15 -4.23 4.54
C GLN A 168 15.29 -4.56 3.59
N LYS A 169 16.52 -4.31 4.01
CA LYS A 169 17.70 -4.79 3.29
C LYS A 169 17.76 -6.30 3.45
N LYS A 170 17.36 -7.02 2.41
CA LYS A 170 17.34 -8.49 2.36
C LYS A 170 18.43 -9.01 1.44
N LYS A 171 18.84 -10.26 1.69
CA LYS A 171 19.76 -11.01 0.84
C LYS A 171 19.03 -12.19 0.24
N ALA A 172 19.11 -12.35 -1.07
CA ALA A 172 18.49 -13.45 -1.79
C ALA A 172 19.51 -14.30 -2.55
N ALA A 173 19.15 -15.55 -2.78
CA ALA A 173 19.85 -16.43 -3.70
C ALA A 173 18.86 -16.99 -4.73
N ILE A 174 19.36 -17.35 -5.90
CA ILE A 174 18.59 -17.94 -7.00
C ILE A 174 19.08 -19.36 -7.23
N VAL A 175 18.16 -20.30 -7.37
CA VAL A 175 18.44 -21.68 -7.78
C VAL A 175 17.67 -21.95 -9.06
N THR A 176 18.38 -22.09 -10.16
CA THR A 176 17.77 -22.36 -11.47
C THR A 176 17.91 -23.85 -11.78
N THR A 177 16.80 -24.51 -12.06
CA THR A 177 16.76 -25.92 -12.45
C THR A 177 16.48 -26.06 -13.95
N GLY A 178 16.91 -27.16 -14.49
CA GLY A 178 16.72 -27.56 -15.88
C GLY A 178 17.96 -28.26 -16.44
N SER A 179 17.81 -29.50 -16.82
CA SER A 179 18.92 -30.31 -17.38
C SER A 179 19.52 -29.67 -18.62
N GLU A 180 18.74 -28.97 -19.42
CA GLU A 180 19.19 -28.26 -20.62
C GLU A 180 20.11 -27.06 -20.29
N VAL A 181 19.80 -26.34 -19.20
CA VAL A 181 20.63 -25.21 -18.72
C VAL A 181 21.86 -25.74 -18.01
N TYR A 182 21.70 -26.78 -17.17
CA TYR A 182 22.78 -27.40 -16.42
C TYR A 182 23.87 -27.96 -17.31
N HIS A 183 23.49 -28.61 -18.43
CA HIS A 183 24.44 -29.14 -19.43
C HIS A 183 24.90 -28.10 -20.46
N GLY A 184 24.52 -26.85 -20.30
CA GLY A 184 24.94 -25.77 -21.21
C GLY A 184 24.34 -25.83 -22.62
N ARG A 185 23.26 -26.59 -22.83
CA ARG A 185 22.57 -26.70 -24.12
C ARG A 185 21.83 -25.42 -24.50
N ILE A 186 21.31 -24.71 -23.47
CA ILE A 186 20.71 -23.39 -23.59
C ILE A 186 21.24 -22.45 -22.49
N GLN A 187 21.12 -21.14 -22.69
CA GLN A 187 21.48 -20.15 -21.68
C GLN A 187 20.35 -19.95 -20.67
N ASP A 188 20.76 -19.75 -19.42
CA ASP A 188 19.81 -19.34 -18.36
C ASP A 188 19.23 -17.93 -18.64
N LYS A 189 17.93 -17.87 -18.87
CA LYS A 189 17.17 -16.64 -19.08
C LYS A 189 16.34 -16.26 -17.86
N PHE A 190 16.22 -17.14 -16.85
CA PHE A 190 15.48 -16.86 -15.62
C PHE A 190 16.25 -15.95 -14.69
N THR A 191 17.50 -16.31 -14.37
CA THR A 191 18.32 -15.58 -13.40
C THR A 191 18.38 -14.08 -13.68
N PRO A 192 18.60 -13.58 -14.92
CA PRO A 192 18.64 -12.14 -15.18
C PRO A 192 17.32 -11.42 -14.84
N VAL A 193 16.17 -12.02 -15.19
CA VAL A 193 14.85 -11.44 -14.95
C VAL A 193 14.53 -11.42 -13.45
N VAL A 194 14.77 -12.53 -12.76
CA VAL A 194 14.53 -12.64 -11.31
C VAL A 194 15.44 -11.68 -10.53
N ARG A 195 16.72 -11.59 -10.92
CA ARG A 195 17.67 -10.64 -10.34
C ARG A 195 17.17 -9.22 -10.46
N GLN A 196 16.76 -8.78 -11.64
CA GLN A 196 16.21 -7.45 -11.87
C GLN A 196 15.00 -7.16 -10.96
N LYS A 197 14.06 -8.10 -10.83
CA LYS A 197 12.90 -7.95 -9.96
C LYS A 197 13.25 -7.87 -8.47
N LEU A 198 14.26 -8.61 -8.01
CA LEU A 198 14.77 -8.52 -6.64
C LEU A 198 15.42 -7.15 -6.37
N GLU A 199 16.25 -6.69 -7.31
CA GLU A 199 16.96 -5.41 -7.23
C GLU A 199 16.00 -4.20 -7.28
N GLU A 200 14.82 -4.30 -7.93
CA GLU A 200 13.76 -3.26 -7.89
C GLU A 200 13.37 -2.89 -6.44
N TYR A 201 13.49 -3.82 -5.49
CA TYR A 201 13.16 -3.63 -4.08
C TYR A 201 14.40 -3.55 -3.16
N GLY A 202 15.58 -3.35 -3.74
CA GLY A 202 16.83 -3.22 -2.99
C GLY A 202 17.35 -4.51 -2.37
N VAL A 203 16.92 -5.67 -2.86
CA VAL A 203 17.38 -6.98 -2.40
C VAL A 203 18.76 -7.27 -3.00
N GLU A 204 19.75 -7.57 -2.16
CA GLU A 204 21.08 -8.00 -2.57
C GLU A 204 21.03 -9.47 -3.05
N VAL A 205 21.41 -9.72 -4.29
CA VAL A 205 21.51 -11.09 -4.81
C VAL A 205 22.91 -11.65 -4.57
N LEU A 206 23.03 -12.56 -3.60
CA LEU A 206 24.30 -13.19 -3.20
C LEU A 206 24.93 -14.02 -4.33
N GLY A 207 24.08 -14.63 -5.16
CA GLY A 207 24.52 -15.43 -6.28
C GLY A 207 23.41 -16.32 -6.81
N ASN A 208 23.78 -17.20 -7.74
CA ASN A 208 22.91 -18.24 -8.29
C ASN A 208 23.63 -19.59 -8.36
N THR A 209 22.85 -20.66 -8.32
CA THR A 209 23.29 -22.03 -8.59
C THR A 209 22.42 -22.61 -9.69
N ILE A 210 23.03 -23.23 -10.68
CA ILE A 210 22.30 -23.97 -11.71
C ILE A 210 22.39 -25.46 -11.34
N CYS A 211 21.23 -26.10 -11.24
CA CYS A 211 21.06 -27.51 -10.90
C CYS A 211 20.47 -28.27 -12.09
N ASN A 212 20.71 -29.57 -12.15
CA ASN A 212 19.87 -30.46 -12.95
C ASN A 212 18.50 -30.64 -12.23
N ASP A 213 17.64 -31.52 -12.78
CA ASP A 213 16.28 -31.71 -12.25
C ASP A 213 16.24 -32.77 -11.10
N GLU A 214 17.38 -33.12 -10.52
CA GLU A 214 17.44 -34.02 -9.37
C GLU A 214 17.06 -33.30 -8.06
N PRO A 215 16.01 -33.75 -7.34
CA PRO A 215 15.50 -33.06 -6.15
C PRO A 215 16.57 -32.87 -5.06
N ASP A 216 17.43 -33.82 -4.85
CA ASP A 216 18.45 -33.75 -3.80
C ASP A 216 19.46 -32.63 -4.09
N MET A 217 19.91 -32.50 -5.36
CA MET A 217 20.82 -31.41 -5.76
C MET A 217 20.20 -30.03 -5.53
N VAL A 218 18.93 -29.87 -5.89
CA VAL A 218 18.20 -28.61 -5.68
C VAL A 218 18.02 -28.33 -4.20
N THR A 219 17.64 -29.35 -3.41
CA THR A 219 17.47 -29.25 -1.94
C THR A 219 18.79 -28.85 -1.27
N GLU A 220 19.91 -29.45 -1.65
CA GLU A 220 21.25 -29.09 -1.14
C GLU A 220 21.60 -27.65 -1.50
N ALA A 221 21.40 -27.23 -2.76
CA ALA A 221 21.69 -25.86 -3.19
C ALA A 221 20.89 -24.82 -2.39
N VAL A 222 19.59 -25.05 -2.13
CA VAL A 222 18.76 -24.19 -1.29
C VAL A 222 19.35 -24.10 0.12
N ASN A 223 19.64 -25.25 0.76
CA ASN A 223 20.20 -25.31 2.10
C ASN A 223 21.57 -24.62 2.21
N ASP A 224 22.41 -24.76 1.21
CA ASP A 224 23.73 -24.12 1.18
C ASP A 224 23.64 -22.60 1.06
N TRP A 225 22.72 -22.08 0.26
CA TRP A 225 22.48 -20.63 0.22
C TRP A 225 21.95 -20.08 1.55
N ILE A 226 21.08 -20.83 2.22
CA ILE A 226 20.60 -20.45 3.57
C ILE A 226 21.77 -20.41 4.56
N LYS A 227 22.66 -21.42 4.56
CA LYS A 227 23.88 -21.44 5.39
C LYS A 227 24.82 -20.28 5.05
N LYS A 228 24.89 -19.84 3.79
CA LYS A 228 25.65 -18.66 3.33
C LYS A 228 25.00 -17.32 3.65
N GLY A 229 23.86 -17.32 4.33
CA GLY A 229 23.19 -16.12 4.81
C GLY A 229 22.11 -15.57 3.88
N ALA A 230 21.60 -16.33 2.92
CA ALA A 230 20.42 -15.95 2.17
C ALA A 230 19.21 -15.88 3.10
N GLN A 231 18.48 -14.79 3.03
CA GLN A 231 17.26 -14.52 3.80
C GLN A 231 16.00 -14.78 2.98
N MET A 232 16.16 -15.12 1.72
CA MET A 232 15.15 -15.68 0.83
C MET A 232 15.82 -16.46 -0.29
N VAL A 233 15.18 -17.51 -0.78
CA VAL A 233 15.65 -18.30 -1.90
C VAL A 233 14.56 -18.35 -2.97
N VAL A 234 14.95 -18.14 -4.22
CA VAL A 234 14.05 -18.17 -5.38
C VAL A 234 14.47 -19.32 -6.28
N CYS A 235 13.62 -20.32 -6.42
CA CYS A 235 13.80 -21.46 -7.31
C CYS A 235 13.05 -21.21 -8.62
N THR A 236 13.68 -21.52 -9.75
CA THR A 236 13.11 -21.35 -11.10
C THR A 236 13.37 -22.60 -11.94
N GLY A 237 12.46 -22.90 -12.86
CA GLY A 237 12.49 -24.14 -13.65
C GLY A 237 11.81 -25.31 -12.92
N GLY A 238 11.39 -26.32 -13.64
CA GLY A 238 10.78 -27.55 -13.11
C GLY A 238 9.59 -27.34 -12.18
N MET A 239 8.74 -26.34 -12.45
CA MET A 239 7.60 -25.97 -11.60
C MET A 239 6.24 -26.39 -12.16
N SER A 240 6.20 -27.04 -13.32
CA SER A 240 4.96 -27.47 -13.95
C SER A 240 4.53 -28.89 -13.48
N VAL A 241 3.67 -29.53 -14.23
CA VAL A 241 3.07 -30.85 -13.91
C VAL A 241 3.77 -32.01 -14.60
N ASP A 242 4.83 -31.74 -15.36
CA ASP A 242 5.56 -32.78 -16.06
C ASP A 242 6.26 -33.72 -15.06
N PRO A 243 6.41 -35.03 -15.41
CA PRO A 243 7.06 -35.97 -14.50
C PRO A 243 8.51 -35.60 -14.10
N ASP A 244 9.18 -34.81 -14.95
CA ASP A 244 10.55 -34.34 -14.71
C ASP A 244 10.59 -33.01 -13.92
N ASP A 245 9.46 -32.36 -13.71
CA ASP A 245 9.34 -31.13 -12.94
C ASP A 245 9.31 -31.40 -11.43
N LYS A 246 10.50 -31.56 -10.84
CA LYS A 246 10.68 -31.98 -9.44
C LYS A 246 11.05 -30.86 -8.50
N THR A 247 11.10 -29.61 -8.95
CA THR A 247 11.42 -28.44 -8.11
C THR A 247 10.44 -28.26 -6.94
N PRO A 248 9.11 -28.49 -7.05
CA PRO A 248 8.20 -28.43 -5.91
C PRO A 248 8.54 -29.48 -4.84
N LEU A 249 9.00 -30.67 -5.22
CA LEU A 249 9.45 -31.69 -4.26
C LEU A 249 10.73 -31.23 -3.54
N ALA A 250 11.70 -30.69 -4.27
CA ALA A 250 12.93 -30.19 -3.68
C ALA A 250 12.68 -29.03 -2.69
N ILE A 251 11.79 -28.08 -3.04
CA ILE A 251 11.39 -27.00 -2.13
C ILE A 251 10.74 -27.57 -0.86
N ARG A 252 9.84 -28.55 -1.00
CA ARG A 252 9.23 -29.23 0.15
C ARG A 252 10.27 -29.89 1.06
N ASN A 253 11.26 -30.59 0.48
CA ASN A 253 12.33 -31.24 1.22
C ASN A 253 13.25 -30.23 1.94
N ALA A 254 13.43 -29.03 1.39
CA ALA A 254 14.27 -27.97 1.96
C ALA A 254 13.54 -27.12 3.02
N SER A 255 12.23 -27.21 3.14
CA SER A 255 11.38 -26.34 3.99
C SER A 255 10.82 -27.07 5.20
N ASP A 256 10.39 -26.30 6.20
CA ASP A 256 9.67 -26.81 7.38
C ASP A 256 8.15 -26.75 7.15
N GLU A 257 7.68 -25.78 6.31
CA GLU A 257 6.27 -25.54 6.06
C GLU A 257 6.04 -25.10 4.61
N VAL A 258 5.06 -25.69 3.95
CA VAL A 258 4.56 -25.25 2.64
C VAL A 258 3.28 -24.45 2.83
N ILE A 259 3.30 -23.18 2.46
CA ILE A 259 2.14 -22.30 2.56
C ILE A 259 1.18 -22.53 1.40
N THR A 260 1.71 -22.57 0.18
CA THR A 260 0.90 -22.84 -1.00
C THR A 260 1.72 -23.47 -2.12
N TYR A 261 1.06 -24.30 -2.88
CA TYR A 261 1.49 -24.70 -4.23
C TYR A 261 0.29 -24.52 -5.16
N GLY A 262 0.38 -23.48 -5.98
CA GLY A 262 -0.71 -22.93 -6.75
C GLY A 262 -1.31 -21.66 -6.13
N ALA A 263 -1.76 -20.75 -6.99
CA ALA A 263 -2.44 -19.53 -6.59
C ALA A 263 -3.41 -19.07 -7.68
N PRO A 264 -4.54 -18.46 -7.32
CA PRO A 264 -5.55 -18.03 -8.30
C PRO A 264 -5.11 -16.71 -8.98
N VAL A 265 -3.92 -16.70 -9.59
CA VAL A 265 -3.32 -15.55 -10.26
C VAL A 265 -2.80 -15.95 -11.63
N LEU A 266 -3.21 -15.24 -12.65
CA LEU A 266 -2.79 -15.45 -14.04
C LEU A 266 -2.19 -14.14 -14.62
N PRO A 267 -0.92 -14.20 -15.07
CA PRO A 267 0.00 -15.34 -15.07
C PRO A 267 0.62 -15.63 -13.71
N GLY A 268 0.89 -16.92 -13.44
CA GLY A 268 1.60 -17.32 -12.24
C GLY A 268 0.98 -18.44 -11.42
N ALA A 269 -0.04 -19.15 -11.94
CA ALA A 269 -0.84 -20.13 -11.19
C ALA A 269 0.00 -21.23 -10.50
N MET A 270 1.13 -21.65 -11.06
CA MET A 270 2.01 -22.70 -10.52
C MET A 270 3.05 -22.16 -9.52
N PHE A 271 2.80 -21.04 -8.88
CA PHE A 271 3.65 -20.47 -7.85
C PHE A 271 3.64 -21.33 -6.58
N MET A 272 4.79 -21.43 -5.93
CA MET A 272 4.94 -22.07 -4.63
C MET A 272 5.59 -21.13 -3.62
N LEU A 273 5.08 -21.12 -2.38
CA LEU A 273 5.75 -20.50 -1.25
C LEU A 273 5.87 -21.52 -0.12
N ALA A 274 7.07 -21.64 0.41
CA ALA A 274 7.39 -22.42 1.59
C ALA A 274 8.31 -21.62 2.52
N TYR A 275 8.44 -22.06 3.77
CA TYR A 275 9.35 -21.45 4.73
C TYR A 275 10.28 -22.48 5.36
N LYS A 276 11.52 -22.05 5.60
CA LYS A 276 12.46 -22.70 6.52
C LYS A 276 12.74 -21.73 7.67
N GLY A 277 12.18 -21.97 8.84
CA GLY A 277 12.07 -20.95 9.88
C GLY A 277 11.35 -19.69 9.33
N GLU A 278 12.04 -18.55 9.35
CA GLU A 278 11.54 -17.29 8.79
C GLU A 278 11.99 -17.01 7.35
N ILE A 279 12.72 -17.94 6.72
CA ILE A 279 13.28 -17.75 5.39
C ILE A 279 12.29 -18.27 4.34
N PRO A 280 11.73 -17.38 3.49
CA PRO A 280 10.86 -17.80 2.39
C PRO A 280 11.67 -18.48 1.28
N ILE A 281 11.14 -19.60 0.79
CA ILE A 281 11.60 -20.33 -0.37
C ILE A 281 10.48 -20.29 -1.39
N MET A 282 10.73 -19.68 -2.54
CA MET A 282 9.73 -19.48 -3.59
C MET A 282 10.05 -20.34 -4.81
N GLY A 283 9.03 -20.99 -5.36
CA GLY A 283 9.09 -21.66 -6.68
C GLY A 283 8.36 -20.79 -7.71
N LEU A 284 9.07 -20.32 -8.74
CA LEU A 284 8.52 -19.44 -9.75
C LEU A 284 8.18 -20.19 -11.04
N PRO A 285 6.93 -20.04 -11.55
CA PRO A 285 6.54 -20.64 -12.82
C PRO A 285 7.23 -19.98 -14.01
N GLY A 286 7.33 -20.70 -15.12
CA GLY A 286 8.02 -20.27 -16.35
C GLY A 286 7.56 -18.93 -16.93
N CYS A 287 6.31 -18.53 -16.68
CA CYS A 287 5.78 -17.27 -17.16
C CYS A 287 6.52 -16.03 -16.63
N VAL A 288 7.26 -16.13 -15.53
CA VAL A 288 8.06 -15.02 -14.97
C VAL A 288 9.11 -14.51 -15.97
N MET A 289 9.57 -15.36 -16.90
CA MET A 289 10.55 -14.96 -17.92
C MET A 289 10.03 -13.96 -18.95
N TYR A 290 8.74 -14.03 -19.30
CA TYR A 290 8.19 -13.27 -20.42
C TYR A 290 7.02 -12.37 -20.04
N ALA A 291 6.31 -12.65 -18.95
CA ALA A 291 5.24 -11.80 -18.49
C ALA A 291 5.77 -10.62 -17.69
N ARG A 292 5.33 -9.41 -17.99
CA ARG A 292 5.77 -8.18 -17.31
C ARG A 292 5.44 -8.22 -15.82
N ARG A 293 4.24 -8.71 -15.46
CA ARG A 293 3.78 -8.86 -14.08
C ARG A 293 3.14 -10.24 -13.89
N THR A 294 3.44 -10.84 -12.75
CA THR A 294 2.98 -12.17 -12.35
C THR A 294 2.68 -12.15 -10.86
N ILE A 295 2.27 -13.29 -10.30
CA ILE A 295 2.14 -13.44 -8.85
C ILE A 295 3.41 -13.05 -8.09
N PHE A 296 4.61 -13.25 -8.65
CA PHE A 296 5.86 -12.86 -8.01
C PHE A 296 5.88 -11.35 -7.68
N ASP A 297 5.34 -10.51 -8.57
CA ASP A 297 5.25 -9.06 -8.36
C ASP A 297 4.25 -8.66 -7.26
N LEU A 298 3.29 -9.53 -6.91
CA LEU A 298 2.36 -9.32 -5.80
C LEU A 298 2.94 -9.78 -4.45
N VAL A 299 3.77 -10.82 -4.47
CA VAL A 299 4.32 -11.49 -3.28
C VAL A 299 5.64 -10.86 -2.82
N LEU A 300 6.57 -10.62 -3.75
CA LEU A 300 7.93 -10.16 -3.44
C LEU A 300 7.97 -8.91 -2.58
N PRO A 301 7.27 -7.81 -2.89
CA PRO A 301 7.33 -6.59 -2.07
C PRO A 301 6.88 -6.83 -0.64
N ARG A 302 5.89 -7.69 -0.41
CA ARG A 302 5.40 -8.05 0.93
C ARG A 302 6.45 -8.80 1.74
N LEU A 303 7.11 -9.78 1.13
CA LEU A 303 8.22 -10.53 1.77
C LEU A 303 9.42 -9.62 2.06
N VAL A 304 9.74 -8.68 1.16
CA VAL A 304 10.82 -7.71 1.37
C VAL A 304 10.48 -6.74 2.50
N ALA A 305 9.21 -6.38 2.67
CA ALA A 305 8.73 -5.59 3.80
C ALA A 305 8.70 -6.37 5.13
N GLY A 306 9.02 -7.68 5.12
CA GLY A 306 9.10 -8.53 6.30
C GLY A 306 7.78 -9.17 6.71
N GLU A 307 6.78 -9.21 5.83
CA GLU A 307 5.56 -9.96 6.08
C GLU A 307 5.80 -11.47 5.98
N ARG A 308 5.23 -12.23 6.92
CA ARG A 308 5.07 -13.68 6.79
C ARG A 308 3.69 -13.96 6.19
N LEU A 309 3.67 -14.42 4.94
CA LEU A 309 2.44 -14.69 4.22
C LEU A 309 1.83 -16.03 4.65
N GLN A 310 0.50 -16.11 4.63
CA GLN A 310 -0.29 -17.29 4.94
C GLN A 310 -1.09 -17.73 3.70
N ASP A 311 -1.69 -18.90 3.73
CA ASP A 311 -2.49 -19.47 2.65
C ASP A 311 -3.65 -18.55 2.22
N GLN A 312 -4.35 -17.93 3.18
CA GLN A 312 -5.44 -16.99 2.92
C GLN A 312 -5.02 -15.74 2.15
N ASP A 313 -3.73 -15.35 2.22
CA ASP A 313 -3.19 -14.23 1.42
C ASP A 313 -3.21 -14.54 -0.08
N PHE A 314 -3.13 -15.82 -0.42
CA PHE A 314 -3.20 -16.29 -1.81
C PHE A 314 -4.65 -16.49 -2.28
N TYR A 315 -5.50 -17.11 -1.47
CA TYR A 315 -6.90 -17.38 -1.87
C TYR A 315 -7.68 -16.10 -2.19
N ARG A 316 -7.38 -15.01 -1.49
CA ARG A 316 -7.99 -13.68 -1.70
C ARG A 316 -7.55 -13.00 -2.99
N LEU A 317 -6.53 -13.50 -3.68
CA LEU A 317 -6.07 -12.92 -4.95
C LEU A 317 -6.94 -13.34 -6.14
N GLY A 318 -7.94 -14.22 -5.97
CA GLY A 318 -8.79 -14.69 -7.05
C GLY A 318 -9.54 -13.56 -7.77
N GLU A 319 -10.19 -12.68 -7.03
CA GLU A 319 -10.69 -11.41 -7.58
C GLU A 319 -9.51 -10.47 -7.86
N GLY A 320 -9.44 -9.91 -9.06
CA GLY A 320 -8.31 -9.09 -9.51
C GLY A 320 -7.05 -9.87 -9.88
N GLY A 321 -6.98 -11.19 -9.69
CA GLY A 321 -5.81 -12.02 -9.99
C GLY A 321 -5.50 -12.22 -11.47
N LEU A 322 -6.32 -11.68 -12.38
CA LEU A 322 -6.09 -11.76 -13.82
C LEU A 322 -5.37 -10.51 -14.34
N CYS A 323 -4.11 -10.67 -14.78
CA CYS A 323 -3.39 -9.60 -15.48
C CYS A 323 -3.87 -9.51 -16.94
N LEU A 324 -4.29 -8.32 -17.36
CA LEU A 324 -4.82 -8.09 -18.69
C LEU A 324 -3.74 -7.96 -19.78
N SER A 325 -2.45 -8.07 -19.42
CA SER A 325 -1.30 -7.95 -20.34
C SER A 325 -1.34 -6.68 -21.20
N CYS A 326 -1.67 -5.54 -20.58
CA CYS A 326 -1.85 -4.26 -21.25
C CYS A 326 -0.60 -3.87 -22.05
N GLU A 327 -0.78 -3.18 -23.18
CA GLU A 327 0.31 -2.68 -24.03
C GLU A 327 1.28 -1.79 -23.22
N VAL A 328 0.72 -0.88 -22.40
CA VAL A 328 1.49 -0.09 -21.42
C VAL A 328 1.14 -0.59 -20.01
N CYS A 329 2.14 -1.11 -19.31
CA CYS A 329 1.97 -1.60 -17.94
C CYS A 329 1.95 -0.45 -16.94
N THR A 330 0.84 -0.28 -16.23
CA THR A 330 0.68 0.75 -15.19
C THR A 330 0.76 0.19 -13.76
N PHE A 331 1.17 -1.06 -13.59
CA PHE A 331 1.34 -1.66 -12.26
C PHE A 331 2.26 -0.80 -11.36
N PRO A 332 1.92 -0.57 -10.08
CA PRO A 332 0.79 -1.12 -9.32
C PRO A 332 -0.54 -0.31 -9.43
N ASN A 333 -0.63 0.65 -10.36
CA ASN A 333 -1.81 1.53 -10.50
C ASN A 333 -2.89 0.96 -11.44
N CYS A 334 -3.02 -0.36 -11.52
CA CYS A 334 -4.04 -1.09 -12.28
C CYS A 334 -4.86 -2.00 -11.37
N GLY A 335 -5.79 -2.79 -11.92
CA GLY A 335 -6.64 -3.71 -11.17
C GLY A 335 -5.95 -5.01 -10.71
N PHE A 336 -4.78 -5.35 -11.29
CA PHE A 336 -4.10 -6.61 -11.00
C PHE A 336 -3.69 -6.75 -9.53
N GLY A 337 -4.14 -7.84 -8.88
CA GLY A 337 -3.91 -8.14 -7.47
C GLY A 337 -4.78 -7.36 -6.48
N LYS A 338 -5.81 -6.64 -6.96
CA LYS A 338 -6.70 -5.80 -6.13
C LYS A 338 -8.08 -6.42 -6.07
N GLY A 339 -8.32 -7.21 -5.02
CA GLY A 339 -9.60 -7.77 -4.67
C GLY A 339 -10.06 -7.34 -3.26
#